data_7f12db8f25d9ae40e54101b9e9739721
#
_entry.id   7f12db8f25d9ae40e54101b9e9739721
#
_cell.length_a   1.000
_cell.length_b   1.000
_cell.length_c   1.000
_cell.angle_alpha   90.00
_cell.angle_beta   90.00
_cell.angle_gamma   90.00
#
_symmetry.space_group_name_H-M   'P 1'
#
loop_
_entity.id
_entity.type
_entity.pdbx_description
1 polymer ?
#
loop_
_entity_poly.entity_id
_entity_poly.type
_entity_poly.pdbx_seq_one_letter_code
_entity_poly.pdbx_strand_id
1 'polypeptide(L)'
;MENINETLYYFDSKGWMKTGRHNIGDDTYFFATSGERQTINRRALVFCETSTRAVSIEDVNTMEKGFSNQNFSKVVRFPDKTKSEIIAKMEELFKSSSESDVNYLYLTCHGGENGKIAIGSDKTSFSGWELASILKQYKGKFVVMLDCCYSGTIIDVGKSDKKVASKSEEKFDEQAFLAGFSTGYLASKNGEMLDSKSLVLCASWKGEKSYSAVGIGSLATRYWTMGTGWDPLQNRMISPMADTNTNGKITLEELYQYSYPLVLKAASSSNKEQHVSVYPKNSQFVLFQK
;
A
#
# COMPACT_ATOMS: atom_id res chain seq x y z
N MET A 1 -3.80 -19.62 -22.65
CA MET A 1 -3.76 -20.51 -21.46
C MET A 1 -4.17 -21.91 -21.89
N GLU A 2 -3.53 -22.91 -21.33
CA GLU A 2 -3.77 -24.32 -21.65
C GLU A 2 -4.08 -25.10 -20.37
N ASN A 3 -5.05 -26.01 -20.44
CA ASN A 3 -5.36 -26.92 -19.35
C ASN A 3 -4.67 -28.27 -19.62
N ILE A 4 -3.73 -28.63 -18.75
CA ILE A 4 -2.98 -29.87 -18.82
C ILE A 4 -3.22 -30.64 -17.52
N ASN A 5 -3.88 -31.81 -17.61
CA ASN A 5 -4.25 -32.64 -16.46
C ASN A 5 -4.95 -31.84 -15.35
N GLU A 6 -6.01 -31.10 -15.70
CA GLU A 6 -6.81 -30.26 -14.80
C GLU A 6 -6.07 -29.06 -14.19
N THR A 7 -4.85 -28.80 -14.63
CA THR A 7 -4.02 -27.68 -14.17
C THR A 7 -3.84 -26.66 -15.29
N LEU A 8 -4.04 -25.39 -14.97
CA LEU A 8 -3.94 -24.29 -15.91
C LEU A 8 -2.52 -23.74 -15.98
N TYR A 9 -2.00 -23.63 -17.21
CA TYR A 9 -0.70 -23.06 -17.54
C TYR A 9 -0.85 -21.91 -18.54
N TYR A 10 0.14 -21.02 -18.58
CA TYR A 10 0.22 -19.94 -19.56
C TYR A 10 1.49 -20.03 -20.38
N PHE A 11 1.32 -19.99 -21.71
CA PHE A 11 2.42 -19.97 -22.67
C PHE A 11 2.33 -18.69 -23.50
N ASP A 12 3.47 -18.10 -23.84
CA ASP A 12 3.51 -16.96 -24.77
C ASP A 12 3.34 -17.41 -26.22
N SER A 13 3.35 -16.46 -27.16
CA SER A 13 3.20 -16.72 -28.59
C SER A 13 4.32 -17.59 -29.20
N LYS A 14 5.43 -17.78 -28.47
CA LYS A 14 6.55 -18.64 -28.88
C LYS A 14 6.49 -20.03 -28.24
N GLY A 15 5.45 -20.31 -27.44
CA GLY A 15 5.28 -21.57 -26.73
C GLY A 15 6.09 -21.67 -25.43
N TRP A 16 6.66 -20.57 -24.92
CA TRP A 16 7.39 -20.58 -23.65
C TRP A 16 6.44 -20.47 -22.47
N MET A 17 6.57 -21.39 -21.53
CA MET A 17 5.81 -21.36 -20.28
C MET A 17 6.15 -20.11 -19.47
N LYS A 18 5.11 -19.42 -19.01
CA LYS A 18 5.23 -18.22 -18.18
C LYS A 18 5.01 -18.54 -16.71
N THR A 19 5.76 -17.85 -15.86
CA THR A 19 5.68 -17.92 -14.38
C THR A 19 5.54 -16.53 -13.80
N GLY A 20 5.08 -16.45 -12.56
CA GLY A 20 4.83 -15.16 -11.90
C GLY A 20 3.46 -14.58 -12.26
N ARG A 21 3.33 -13.26 -12.12
CA ARG A 21 2.05 -12.56 -12.28
C ARG A 21 1.88 -12.05 -13.71
N HIS A 22 0.72 -12.35 -14.29
CA HIS A 22 0.36 -11.92 -15.64
C HIS A 22 -1.07 -11.41 -15.71
N ASN A 23 -1.28 -10.31 -16.44
CA ASN A 23 -2.60 -9.87 -16.85
C ASN A 23 -2.92 -10.56 -18.19
N ILE A 24 -3.99 -11.35 -18.24
CA ILE A 24 -4.41 -12.10 -19.41
C ILE A 24 -5.90 -11.80 -19.65
N GLY A 25 -6.21 -11.07 -20.71
CA GLY A 25 -7.52 -10.46 -20.87
C GLY A 25 -7.82 -9.52 -19.70
N ASP A 26 -9.01 -9.67 -19.13
CA ASP A 26 -9.45 -8.85 -18.01
C ASP A 26 -9.07 -9.39 -16.64
N ASP A 27 -8.32 -10.49 -16.56
CA ASP A 27 -7.96 -11.13 -15.31
C ASP A 27 -6.46 -11.06 -14.99
N THR A 28 -6.15 -11.03 -13.69
CA THR A 28 -4.78 -11.17 -13.20
C THR A 28 -4.58 -12.59 -12.65
N TYR A 29 -3.59 -13.27 -13.17
CA TYR A 29 -3.22 -14.62 -12.77
C TYR A 29 -1.83 -14.64 -12.15
N PHE A 30 -1.58 -15.64 -11.32
CA PHE A 30 -0.24 -15.97 -10.85
C PHE A 30 0.07 -17.44 -11.17
N PHE A 31 1.25 -17.66 -11.75
CA PHE A 31 1.76 -18.99 -12.07
C PHE A 31 3.02 -19.27 -11.24
N ALA A 32 3.06 -20.43 -10.59
CA ALA A 32 4.22 -20.86 -9.81
C ALA A 32 5.46 -21.03 -10.71
N THR A 33 6.62 -21.26 -10.12
CA THR A 33 7.85 -21.59 -10.87
C THR A 33 7.72 -22.89 -11.68
N SER A 34 6.84 -23.81 -11.23
CA SER A 34 6.43 -25.01 -11.95
C SER A 34 5.45 -24.73 -13.11
N GLY A 35 4.98 -23.49 -13.28
CA GLY A 35 4.04 -23.07 -14.31
C GLY A 35 2.57 -23.18 -13.95
N GLU A 36 2.21 -23.79 -12.84
CA GLU A 36 0.83 -23.99 -12.42
C GLU A 36 0.17 -22.70 -11.95
N ARG A 37 -1.09 -22.49 -12.36
CA ARG A 37 -1.91 -21.39 -11.83
C ARG A 37 -2.11 -21.53 -10.32
N GLN A 38 -1.86 -20.44 -9.58
CA GLN A 38 -2.08 -20.36 -8.15
C GLN A 38 -3.23 -19.41 -7.81
N THR A 39 -3.95 -19.70 -6.73
CA THR A 39 -4.94 -18.76 -6.18
C THR A 39 -4.25 -17.55 -5.60
N ILE A 40 -4.82 -16.37 -5.84
CA ILE A 40 -4.37 -15.10 -5.26
C ILE A 40 -5.29 -14.77 -4.09
N ASN A 41 -4.77 -14.88 -2.86
CA ASN A 41 -5.50 -14.40 -1.69
C ASN A 41 -5.10 -12.97 -1.37
N ARG A 42 -6.07 -12.17 -0.92
CA ARG A 42 -5.86 -10.81 -0.42
C ARG A 42 -6.20 -10.77 1.07
N ARG A 43 -5.26 -10.27 1.88
CA ARG A 43 -5.44 -10.07 3.32
C ARG A 43 -5.08 -8.65 3.68
N ALA A 44 -5.78 -8.06 4.64
CA ALA A 44 -5.50 -6.71 5.11
C ALA A 44 -5.39 -6.66 6.64
N LEU A 45 -4.38 -5.94 7.12
CA LEU A 45 -4.27 -5.46 8.49
C LEU A 45 -4.49 -3.94 8.48
N VAL A 46 -5.49 -3.50 9.23
CA VAL A 46 -5.92 -2.10 9.31
C VAL A 46 -5.75 -1.64 10.74
N PHE A 47 -4.87 -0.67 11.00
CA PHE A 47 -4.62 -0.20 12.36
C PHE A 47 -4.44 1.32 12.47
N CYS A 48 -4.65 1.83 13.67
CA CYS A 48 -4.51 3.24 14.02
C CYS A 48 -4.09 3.41 15.46
N GLU A 49 -3.71 4.65 15.78
CA GLU A 49 -3.54 5.15 17.13
C GLU A 49 -4.56 6.28 17.35
N THR A 50 -5.40 6.19 18.40
CA THR A 50 -6.50 7.12 18.65
C THR A 50 -6.26 8.02 19.86
N SER A 51 -5.31 7.69 20.74
CA SER A 51 -5.09 8.41 22.01
C SER A 51 -4.68 9.87 21.77
N THR A 52 -3.98 10.13 20.69
CA THR A 52 -3.54 11.48 20.30
C THR A 52 -4.20 11.98 19.01
N ARG A 53 -4.85 11.08 18.24
CA ARG A 53 -5.52 11.40 16.98
C ARG A 53 -6.87 10.66 16.88
N ALA A 54 -7.87 11.21 17.56
CA ALA A 54 -9.21 10.59 17.65
C ALA A 54 -9.84 10.27 16.28
N VAL A 55 -9.61 11.11 15.26
CA VAL A 55 -10.11 10.90 13.88
C VAL A 55 -9.57 9.62 13.21
N SER A 56 -8.51 9.03 13.72
CA SER A 56 -7.93 7.81 13.16
C SER A 56 -8.88 6.62 13.18
N ILE A 57 -9.84 6.58 14.12
CA ILE A 57 -10.84 5.52 14.16
C ILE A 57 -11.80 5.60 12.97
N GLU A 58 -12.13 6.79 12.49
CA GLU A 58 -12.97 7.01 11.31
C GLU A 58 -12.26 6.49 10.06
N ASP A 59 -10.96 6.77 9.95
CA ASP A 59 -10.12 6.30 8.85
C ASP A 59 -10.07 4.76 8.79
N VAL A 60 -9.86 4.11 9.94
CA VAL A 60 -9.83 2.65 10.04
C VAL A 60 -11.18 2.04 9.66
N ASN A 61 -12.28 2.60 10.17
CA ASN A 61 -13.63 2.14 9.83
C ASN A 61 -13.91 2.28 8.33
N THR A 62 -13.49 3.39 7.75
CA THR A 62 -13.63 3.69 6.32
C THR A 62 -12.82 2.72 5.46
N MET A 63 -11.56 2.50 5.82
CA MET A 63 -10.69 1.59 5.07
C MET A 63 -11.12 0.12 5.21
N GLU A 64 -11.56 -0.31 6.39
CA GLU A 64 -12.14 -1.63 6.59
C GLU A 64 -13.34 -1.88 5.66
N LYS A 65 -14.23 -0.87 5.54
CA LYS A 65 -15.37 -0.93 4.59
C LYS A 65 -14.90 -0.99 3.15
N GLY A 66 -13.92 -0.16 2.78
CA GLY A 66 -13.32 -0.17 1.45
C GLY A 66 -12.77 -1.56 1.09
N PHE A 67 -12.00 -2.18 1.97
CA PHE A 67 -11.45 -3.51 1.75
C PHE A 67 -12.51 -4.62 1.77
N SER A 68 -13.48 -4.56 2.69
CA SER A 68 -14.53 -5.58 2.81
C SER A 68 -15.45 -5.64 1.59
N ASN A 69 -15.49 -4.58 0.80
CA ASN A 69 -16.24 -4.51 -0.45
C ASN A 69 -15.44 -4.99 -1.68
N GLN A 70 -14.24 -5.48 -1.46
CA GLN A 70 -13.36 -6.05 -2.47
C GLN A 70 -13.15 -7.55 -2.19
N ASN A 71 -12.52 -8.24 -3.10
CA ASN A 71 -12.26 -9.69 -2.97
C ASN A 71 -11.13 -9.98 -1.97
N PHE A 72 -11.30 -9.61 -0.70
CA PHE A 72 -10.38 -9.94 0.38
C PHE A 72 -10.82 -11.21 1.10
N SER A 73 -9.89 -12.14 1.29
CA SER A 73 -10.13 -13.37 2.08
C SER A 73 -10.17 -13.07 3.58
N LYS A 74 -9.51 -12.02 4.04
CA LYS A 74 -9.49 -11.59 5.44
C LYS A 74 -9.14 -10.12 5.57
N VAL A 75 -9.94 -9.38 6.34
CA VAL A 75 -9.65 -8.01 6.77
C VAL A 75 -9.64 -8.00 8.30
N VAL A 76 -8.56 -7.54 8.89
CA VAL A 76 -8.36 -7.49 10.34
C VAL A 76 -8.22 -6.05 10.79
N ARG A 77 -9.20 -5.57 11.55
CA ARG A 77 -9.15 -4.27 12.22
C ARG A 77 -8.46 -4.41 13.58
N PHE A 78 -7.44 -3.58 13.85
CA PHE A 78 -6.56 -3.74 15.01
C PHE A 78 -6.12 -2.38 15.61
N PRO A 79 -7.06 -1.53 16.10
CA PRO A 79 -6.77 -0.20 16.62
C PRO A 79 -6.10 -0.25 18.00
N ASP A 80 -5.37 0.82 18.34
CA ASP A 80 -4.83 1.12 19.68
C ASP A 80 -4.00 0.01 20.31
N LYS A 81 -3.14 -0.59 19.50
CA LYS A 81 -2.24 -1.64 19.92
C LYS A 81 -0.81 -1.13 20.07
N THR A 82 -0.05 -1.80 20.90
CA THR A 82 1.39 -1.57 21.01
C THR A 82 2.10 -2.05 19.75
N LYS A 83 3.28 -1.56 19.49
CA LYS A 83 4.11 -1.99 18.36
C LYS A 83 4.34 -3.51 18.36
N SER A 84 4.61 -4.10 19.54
CA SER A 84 4.82 -5.54 19.66
C SER A 84 3.56 -6.34 19.32
N GLU A 85 2.38 -5.90 19.74
CA GLU A 85 1.12 -6.55 19.37
C GLU A 85 0.85 -6.46 17.86
N ILE A 86 1.18 -5.31 17.23
CA ILE A 86 1.04 -5.13 15.78
C ILE A 86 1.97 -6.07 15.03
N ILE A 87 3.24 -6.21 15.46
CA ILE A 87 4.19 -7.16 14.86
C ILE A 87 3.69 -8.60 15.01
N ALA A 88 3.21 -8.97 16.20
CA ALA A 88 2.64 -10.30 16.42
C ALA A 88 1.41 -10.56 15.53
N LYS A 89 0.58 -9.55 15.29
CA LYS A 89 -0.58 -9.65 14.40
C LYS A 89 -0.17 -9.75 12.93
N MET A 90 0.90 -9.07 12.50
CA MET A 90 1.48 -9.26 11.17
C MET A 90 1.96 -10.70 10.99
N GLU A 91 2.68 -11.26 11.98
CA GLU A 91 3.12 -12.65 11.95
C GLU A 91 1.93 -13.62 11.83
N GLU A 92 0.90 -13.47 12.68
CA GLU A 92 -0.31 -14.30 12.64
C GLU A 92 -0.98 -14.27 11.26
N LEU A 93 -1.09 -13.07 10.66
CA LEU A 93 -1.85 -12.86 9.44
C LEU A 93 -1.07 -13.24 8.18
N PHE A 94 0.23 -12.94 8.13
CA PHE A 94 1.04 -13.02 6.91
C PHE A 94 1.98 -14.22 6.84
N LYS A 95 2.23 -14.93 7.96
CA LYS A 95 3.10 -16.11 8.01
C LYS A 95 2.73 -17.19 6.99
N SER A 96 1.43 -17.39 6.76
CA SER A 96 0.92 -18.39 5.82
C SER A 96 0.79 -17.88 4.37
N SER A 97 1.29 -16.68 4.06
CA SER A 97 1.21 -16.13 2.71
C SER A 97 2.07 -16.92 1.73
N SER A 98 1.55 -17.13 0.54
CA SER A 98 2.25 -17.72 -0.60
C SER A 98 2.84 -16.60 -1.51
N GLU A 99 3.64 -16.98 -2.49
CA GLU A 99 4.21 -16.03 -3.46
C GLU A 99 3.12 -15.34 -4.31
N SER A 100 1.96 -16.00 -4.50
CA SER A 100 0.82 -15.45 -5.23
C SER A 100 0.04 -14.40 -4.47
N ASP A 101 0.09 -14.40 -3.14
CA ASP A 101 -0.77 -13.58 -2.29
C ASP A 101 -0.43 -12.08 -2.37
N VAL A 102 -1.42 -11.25 -2.06
CA VAL A 102 -1.27 -9.79 -1.92
C VAL A 102 -1.74 -9.39 -0.53
N ASN A 103 -0.81 -8.91 0.26
CA ASN A 103 -1.02 -8.53 1.65
C ASN A 103 -1.09 -7.00 1.76
N TYR A 104 -2.07 -6.49 2.48
CA TYR A 104 -2.30 -5.07 2.67
C TYR A 104 -2.01 -4.68 4.10
N LEU A 105 -1.30 -3.56 4.25
CA LEU A 105 -1.05 -2.93 5.52
C LEU A 105 -1.50 -1.47 5.40
N TYR A 106 -2.61 -1.15 6.05
CA TYR A 106 -3.06 0.22 6.17
C TYR A 106 -2.83 0.72 7.58
N LEU A 107 -2.27 1.91 7.69
CA LEU A 107 -2.09 2.57 8.96
C LEU A 107 -2.41 4.07 8.87
N THR A 108 -3.07 4.58 9.91
CA THR A 108 -3.36 5.98 10.11
C THR A 108 -2.93 6.38 11.52
N CYS A 109 -1.98 7.32 11.60
CA CYS A 109 -1.35 7.72 12.85
C CYS A 109 -0.57 9.04 12.67
N HIS A 110 0.20 9.42 13.66
CA HIS A 110 1.17 10.51 13.51
C HIS A 110 2.41 10.04 12.72
N GLY A 111 2.99 10.96 11.95
CA GLY A 111 4.28 10.79 11.28
C GLY A 111 5.22 11.92 11.65
N GLY A 112 6.52 11.62 11.72
CA GLY A 112 7.60 12.57 11.97
C GLY A 112 8.37 12.94 10.72
N GLU A 113 8.98 14.11 10.69
CA GLU A 113 9.81 14.61 9.57
C GLU A 113 10.98 13.68 9.22
N ASN A 114 11.42 12.88 10.19
CA ASN A 114 12.47 11.87 10.02
C ASN A 114 11.98 10.53 9.45
N GLY A 115 10.75 10.47 8.93
CA GLY A 115 10.15 9.24 8.40
C GLY A 115 9.73 8.22 9.45
N LYS A 116 9.74 8.57 10.74
CA LYS A 116 9.17 7.71 11.79
C LYS A 116 7.65 7.73 11.75
N ILE A 117 7.06 6.56 11.84
CA ILE A 117 5.63 6.33 11.89
C ILE A 117 5.27 5.99 13.33
N ALA A 118 4.56 6.89 14.00
CA ALA A 118 4.12 6.69 15.38
C ALA A 118 2.84 5.85 15.41
N ILE A 119 2.94 4.62 15.88
CA ILE A 119 1.88 3.62 15.73
C ILE A 119 1.32 3.05 17.02
N GLY A 120 2.06 3.12 18.10
CA GLY A 120 1.71 2.38 19.30
C GLY A 120 0.98 3.22 20.33
N SER A 121 0.03 2.61 21.04
CA SER A 121 -0.52 3.15 22.27
C SER A 121 0.57 3.38 23.35
N ASP A 122 1.69 2.70 23.21
CA ASP A 122 2.91 2.82 24.02
C ASP A 122 3.86 3.92 23.54
N LYS A 123 3.42 4.76 22.58
CA LYS A 123 4.19 5.86 21.96
C LYS A 123 5.46 5.39 21.22
N THR A 124 5.52 4.13 20.85
CA THR A 124 6.58 3.60 19.98
C THR A 124 6.32 3.93 18.52
N SER A 125 7.36 3.87 17.70
CA SER A 125 7.24 4.13 16.26
C SER A 125 7.97 3.06 15.44
N PHE A 126 7.52 2.87 14.20
CA PHE A 126 8.32 2.22 13.18
C PHE A 126 9.20 3.25 12.46
N SER A 127 10.44 2.87 12.17
CA SER A 127 11.12 3.44 11.02
C SER A 127 10.64 2.73 9.74
N GLY A 128 10.78 3.38 8.61
CA GLY A 128 10.49 2.74 7.34
C GLY A 128 11.34 1.49 7.09
N TRP A 129 12.63 1.53 7.45
CA TRP A 129 13.54 0.37 7.35
C TRP A 129 13.08 -0.80 8.21
N GLU A 130 12.68 -0.56 9.45
CA GLU A 130 12.19 -1.59 10.35
C GLU A 130 10.93 -2.25 9.81
N LEU A 131 9.96 -1.45 9.34
CA LEU A 131 8.74 -1.97 8.72
C LEU A 131 9.07 -2.83 7.49
N ALA A 132 9.93 -2.34 6.60
CA ALA A 132 10.38 -3.10 5.43
C ALA A 132 11.05 -4.42 5.82
N SER A 133 11.91 -4.42 6.84
CA SER A 133 12.60 -5.61 7.33
C SER A 133 11.63 -6.66 7.88
N ILE A 134 10.57 -6.21 8.56
CA ILE A 134 9.51 -7.09 9.05
C ILE A 134 8.75 -7.70 7.87
N LEU A 135 8.29 -6.88 6.93
CA LEU A 135 7.47 -7.36 5.80
C LEU A 135 8.26 -8.26 4.83
N LYS A 136 9.58 -8.07 4.74
CA LYS A 136 10.46 -8.92 3.92
C LYS A 136 10.50 -10.39 4.36
N GLN A 137 10.17 -10.68 5.61
CA GLN A 137 10.18 -12.05 6.16
C GLN A 137 9.02 -12.89 5.62
N TYR A 138 7.96 -12.28 5.09
CA TYR A 138 6.77 -12.96 4.60
C TYR A 138 6.79 -13.08 3.07
N LYS A 139 6.11 -14.10 2.55
CA LYS A 139 5.92 -14.29 1.11
C LYS A 139 4.84 -13.37 0.56
N GLY A 140 4.75 -13.31 -0.78
CA GLY A 140 3.75 -12.51 -1.49
C GLY A 140 4.15 -11.05 -1.65
N LYS A 141 3.24 -10.29 -2.26
CA LYS A 141 3.32 -8.83 -2.44
C LYS A 141 2.74 -8.10 -1.25
N PHE A 142 3.28 -6.92 -0.97
CA PHE A 142 2.75 -6.02 0.05
C PHE A 142 2.28 -4.71 -0.56
N VAL A 143 1.08 -4.29 -0.19
CA VAL A 143 0.55 -2.95 -0.45
C VAL A 143 0.50 -2.22 0.88
N VAL A 144 1.36 -1.22 1.04
CA VAL A 144 1.51 -0.44 2.28
C VAL A 144 0.89 0.93 2.07
N MET A 145 -0.15 1.25 2.81
CA MET A 145 -0.89 2.50 2.74
C MET A 145 -0.68 3.29 4.04
N LEU A 146 0.03 4.41 3.93
CA LEU A 146 0.47 5.22 5.07
C LEU A 146 -0.28 6.54 5.10
N ASP A 147 -1.29 6.64 5.96
CA ASP A 147 -1.99 7.91 6.20
C ASP A 147 -1.46 8.63 7.43
N CYS A 148 -0.31 9.26 7.27
CA CYS A 148 0.32 10.08 8.29
C CYS A 148 1.09 11.24 7.67
N CYS A 149 1.37 12.25 8.52
CA CYS A 149 2.25 13.35 8.13
C CYS A 149 3.62 12.82 7.69
N TYR A 150 4.24 13.50 6.73
CA TYR A 150 5.58 13.19 6.23
C TYR A 150 5.77 11.77 5.67
N SER A 151 4.67 11.08 5.36
CA SER A 151 4.72 9.68 4.90
C SER A 151 5.55 9.50 3.63
N GLY A 152 5.59 10.49 2.76
CA GLY A 152 6.41 10.49 1.55
C GLY A 152 7.92 10.46 1.81
N THR A 153 8.38 10.79 3.00
CA THR A 153 9.80 10.65 3.40
C THR A 153 10.26 9.19 3.27
N ILE A 154 9.33 8.25 3.37
CA ILE A 154 9.60 6.81 3.31
C ILE A 154 9.95 6.34 1.89
N ILE A 155 9.40 7.00 0.87
CA ILE A 155 9.57 6.60 -0.55
C ILE A 155 10.36 7.60 -1.39
N ASP A 156 10.74 8.75 -0.83
CA ASP A 156 11.52 9.75 -1.53
C ASP A 156 13.02 9.43 -1.47
N VAL A 157 13.52 8.83 -2.54
CA VAL A 157 14.96 8.63 -2.79
C VAL A 157 15.59 9.87 -3.43
N GLY A 158 15.08 11.03 -3.13
CA GLY A 158 15.60 12.29 -3.66
C GLY A 158 17.08 12.44 -3.37
N LYS A 159 17.85 12.94 -4.35
CA LYS A 159 19.24 13.34 -4.21
C LYS A 159 19.41 14.09 -2.88
N SER A 160 20.22 13.54 -1.98
CA SER A 160 20.51 14.16 -0.71
C SER A 160 20.95 15.61 -0.94
N ASP A 161 20.08 16.55 -0.65
CA ASP A 161 20.53 17.92 -0.41
C ASP A 161 21.46 17.86 0.80
N LYS A 162 22.74 18.00 0.52
CA LYS A 162 23.81 18.07 1.51
C LYS A 162 23.65 19.34 2.33
N LYS A 163 22.68 19.38 3.23
CA LYS A 163 22.62 20.34 4.34
C LYS A 163 21.47 20.01 5.28
N VAL A 164 21.67 19.06 6.19
CA VAL A 164 21.31 19.21 7.60
C VAL A 164 22.15 18.16 8.35
N ALA A 165 23.36 18.58 8.76
CA ALA A 165 24.11 17.86 9.77
C ALA A 165 23.67 18.38 11.14
N SER A 166 22.76 17.73 11.81
CA SER A 166 22.64 17.80 13.26
C SER A 166 23.18 16.51 13.86
N LYS A 167 24.10 16.68 14.79
CA LYS A 167 24.79 15.61 15.50
C LYS A 167 23.79 14.77 16.32
N SER A 168 24.03 13.44 16.31
CA SER A 168 23.47 12.42 17.22
C SER A 168 21.99 12.05 17.02
N GLU A 169 21.66 11.40 15.89
CA GLU A 169 20.56 10.46 15.77
C GLU A 169 20.93 9.44 14.69
N GLU A 170 20.57 8.15 14.88
CA GLU A 170 20.77 7.11 13.87
C GLU A 170 20.26 7.62 12.53
N LYS A 171 21.14 7.75 11.55
CA LYS A 171 20.75 8.18 10.20
C LYS A 171 19.76 7.16 9.66
N PHE A 172 18.54 7.61 9.39
CA PHE A 172 17.60 6.86 8.58
C PHE A 172 18.25 6.60 7.22
N ASP A 173 18.52 5.33 6.91
CA ASP A 173 19.06 4.92 5.62
C ASP A 173 17.88 4.73 4.65
N GLU A 174 17.50 5.80 3.95
CA GLU A 174 16.46 5.78 2.92
C GLU A 174 16.76 4.77 1.82
N GLN A 175 18.04 4.54 1.51
CA GLN A 175 18.45 3.56 0.50
C GLN A 175 18.25 2.13 1.01
N ALA A 176 18.48 1.86 2.29
CA ALA A 176 18.23 0.55 2.88
C ALA A 176 16.73 0.25 2.99
N PHE A 177 15.87 1.26 3.23
CA PHE A 177 14.43 1.08 3.21
C PHE A 177 13.92 0.71 1.82
N LEU A 178 14.28 1.49 0.81
CA LEU A 178 13.92 1.20 -0.57
C LEU A 178 14.56 -0.09 -1.07
N ALA A 179 15.79 -0.40 -0.69
CA ALA A 179 16.41 -1.69 -0.96
C ALA A 179 15.64 -2.83 -0.27
N GLY A 180 15.11 -2.63 0.94
CA GLY A 180 14.21 -3.57 1.62
C GLY A 180 12.93 -3.84 0.84
N PHE A 181 12.31 -2.79 0.26
CA PHE A 181 11.12 -2.90 -0.57
C PHE A 181 11.42 -3.21 -2.04
N SER A 182 12.60 -2.86 -2.55
CA SER A 182 12.97 -2.95 -3.97
C SER A 182 13.87 -4.13 -4.33
N THR A 183 14.05 -5.14 -3.48
CA THR A 183 14.93 -6.30 -3.76
C THR A 183 14.59 -7.07 -5.05
N GLY A 184 13.56 -6.68 -5.79
CA GLY A 184 13.32 -7.10 -7.18
C GLY A 184 13.91 -6.18 -8.26
N TYR A 185 14.36 -4.96 -7.93
CA TYR A 185 14.73 -3.95 -8.93
C TYR A 185 16.14 -4.12 -9.54
N LEU A 186 17.07 -4.81 -8.86
CA LEU A 186 18.47 -4.90 -9.28
C LEU A 186 18.83 -6.12 -10.14
N ALA A 187 17.88 -7.00 -10.46
CA ALA A 187 18.20 -8.28 -11.13
C ALA A 187 17.81 -8.37 -12.61
N SER A 188 17.22 -7.34 -13.22
CA SER A 188 16.87 -7.40 -14.65
C SER A 188 17.81 -6.59 -15.54
N LYS A 189 18.67 -7.29 -16.28
CA LYS A 189 19.47 -6.73 -17.38
C LYS A 189 18.68 -6.56 -18.68
N ASN A 190 17.40 -6.92 -18.74
CA ASN A 190 16.60 -7.02 -19.97
C ASN A 190 15.36 -6.12 -20.02
N GLY A 191 15.33 -4.99 -19.29
CA GLY A 191 14.27 -3.97 -19.49
C GLY A 191 12.85 -4.35 -19.04
N GLU A 192 12.62 -5.54 -18.52
CA GLU A 192 11.38 -5.88 -17.81
C GLU A 192 11.47 -5.31 -16.39
N MET A 193 10.56 -4.39 -16.06
CA MET A 193 10.43 -3.88 -14.70
C MET A 193 10.10 -5.06 -13.79
N LEU A 194 11.11 -5.56 -13.07
CA LEU A 194 10.88 -6.56 -12.04
C LEU A 194 9.94 -5.96 -11.01
N ASP A 195 8.87 -6.68 -10.80
CA ASP A 195 7.75 -6.37 -9.96
C ASP A 195 8.25 -6.14 -8.51
N SER A 196 8.21 -4.90 -8.03
CA SER A 196 8.61 -4.53 -6.67
C SER A 196 7.88 -5.45 -5.65
N LYS A 197 8.59 -5.93 -4.63
CA LYS A 197 7.97 -6.72 -3.56
C LYS A 197 6.88 -5.94 -2.82
N SER A 198 7.03 -4.62 -2.73
CA SER A 198 6.08 -3.76 -2.05
C SER A 198 5.69 -2.58 -2.90
N LEU A 199 4.41 -2.24 -2.81
CA LEU A 199 3.83 -1.02 -3.34
C LEU A 199 3.46 -0.15 -2.15
N VAL A 200 3.78 1.14 -2.22
CA VAL A 200 3.56 2.07 -1.11
C VAL A 200 2.71 3.23 -1.58
N LEU A 201 1.67 3.55 -0.80
CA LEU A 201 0.85 4.75 -0.98
C LEU A 201 1.05 5.62 0.27
N CYS A 202 1.42 6.88 0.08
CA CYS A 202 1.65 7.85 1.12
C CYS A 202 0.65 8.99 1.03
N ALA A 203 0.08 9.38 2.15
CA ALA A 203 -0.91 10.46 2.22
C ALA A 203 -0.30 11.85 1.98
N SER A 204 1.00 12.00 2.15
CA SER A 204 1.70 13.27 1.97
C SER A 204 3.05 13.09 1.31
N TRP A 205 3.59 14.15 0.72
CA TRP A 205 4.98 14.20 0.27
C TRP A 205 5.95 14.30 1.45
N LYS A 206 7.25 14.17 1.16
CA LYS A 206 8.34 14.51 2.07
C LYS A 206 8.20 15.97 2.50
N GLY A 207 8.29 16.20 3.80
CA GLY A 207 8.17 17.56 4.35
C GLY A 207 6.73 18.07 4.49
N GLU A 208 5.72 17.33 4.06
CA GLU A 208 4.31 17.73 4.14
C GLU A 208 3.54 17.03 5.24
N LYS A 209 2.51 17.72 5.73
CA LYS A 209 1.52 17.15 6.65
C LYS A 209 0.38 16.47 5.88
N SER A 210 -0.22 15.44 6.46
CA SER A 210 -1.53 14.95 6.06
C SER A 210 -2.62 15.63 6.90
N TYR A 211 -3.77 15.88 6.30
CA TYR A 211 -4.88 16.58 6.94
C TYR A 211 -6.12 15.69 7.01
N SER A 212 -6.91 15.93 8.03
CA SER A 212 -8.19 15.27 8.30
C SER A 212 -9.22 16.30 8.77
N ALA A 213 -10.49 15.95 8.65
CA ALA A 213 -11.59 16.73 9.17
C ALA A 213 -12.47 15.83 10.06
N VAL A 214 -12.95 16.40 11.17
CA VAL A 214 -13.85 15.70 12.10
C VAL A 214 -15.11 15.25 11.36
N GLY A 215 -15.50 14.00 11.56
CA GLY A 215 -16.67 13.39 10.93
C GLY A 215 -16.46 12.98 9.46
N ILE A 216 -15.26 13.21 8.91
CA ILE A 216 -14.92 12.90 7.51
C ILE A 216 -13.71 11.97 7.41
N GLY A 217 -12.83 12.03 8.41
CA GLY A 217 -11.54 11.33 8.38
C GLY A 217 -10.48 12.06 7.58
N SER A 218 -9.43 11.37 7.26
CA SER A 218 -8.28 11.86 6.51
C SER A 218 -8.60 12.02 5.02
N LEU A 219 -8.05 13.08 4.42
CA LEU A 219 -8.28 13.37 3.00
C LEU A 219 -7.79 12.23 2.10
N ALA A 220 -6.60 11.70 2.35
CA ALA A 220 -6.06 10.62 1.52
C ALA A 220 -6.92 9.35 1.63
N THR A 221 -7.21 8.89 2.84
CA THR A 221 -8.06 7.72 3.09
C THR A 221 -9.43 7.86 2.42
N ARG A 222 -10.05 9.03 2.55
CA ARG A 222 -11.33 9.31 1.90
C ARG A 222 -11.27 9.08 0.40
N TYR A 223 -10.30 9.68 -0.30
CA TYR A 223 -10.25 9.55 -1.75
C TYR A 223 -9.73 8.18 -2.21
N TRP A 224 -8.86 7.51 -1.44
CA TRP A 224 -8.50 6.14 -1.75
C TRP A 224 -9.72 5.20 -1.68
N THR A 225 -10.57 5.34 -0.67
CA THR A 225 -11.77 4.50 -0.55
C THR A 225 -12.85 4.85 -1.57
N MET A 226 -13.06 6.13 -1.90
CA MET A 226 -13.94 6.52 -3.01
C MET A 226 -13.41 5.98 -4.35
N GLY A 227 -12.10 6.03 -4.55
CA GLY A 227 -11.45 5.43 -5.72
C GLY A 227 -11.75 3.94 -5.86
N THR A 228 -11.85 3.21 -4.75
CA THR A 228 -12.16 1.78 -4.74
C THR A 228 -13.65 1.43 -4.67
N GLY A 229 -14.53 2.41 -4.58
CA GLY A 229 -15.98 2.22 -4.65
C GLY A 229 -16.71 2.28 -3.32
N TRP A 230 -16.11 2.88 -2.27
CA TRP A 230 -16.78 3.18 -1.02
C TRP A 230 -16.79 4.69 -0.75
N ASP A 231 -17.98 5.27 -0.59
CA ASP A 231 -18.14 6.67 -0.20
C ASP A 231 -18.32 6.81 1.32
N PRO A 232 -17.31 7.28 2.05
CA PRO A 232 -17.40 7.40 3.51
C PRO A 232 -18.36 8.52 3.95
N LEU A 233 -18.62 9.53 3.12
CA LEU A 233 -19.55 10.61 3.45
C LEU A 233 -20.99 10.16 3.39
N GLN A 234 -21.32 9.34 2.41
CA GLN A 234 -22.65 8.80 2.23
C GLN A 234 -22.83 7.43 2.86
N ASN A 235 -21.74 6.86 3.43
CA ASN A 235 -21.68 5.54 4.05
C ASN A 235 -22.30 4.45 3.16
N ARG A 236 -21.95 4.44 1.87
CA ARG A 236 -22.52 3.52 0.88
C ARG A 236 -21.52 3.13 -0.21
N MET A 237 -21.85 2.02 -0.88
CA MET A 237 -21.18 1.63 -2.13
C MET A 237 -21.49 2.62 -3.25
N ILE A 238 -20.47 2.92 -4.03
CA ILE A 238 -20.52 3.68 -5.27
C ILE A 238 -19.77 2.91 -6.37
N SER A 239 -19.85 3.37 -7.60
CA SER A 239 -18.94 2.90 -8.65
C SER A 239 -17.50 3.28 -8.28
N PRO A 240 -16.51 2.40 -8.49
CA PRO A 240 -15.11 2.72 -8.25
C PRO A 240 -14.67 3.91 -9.10
N MET A 241 -14.35 5.02 -8.44
CA MET A 241 -14.07 6.29 -9.14
C MET A 241 -12.68 6.31 -9.81
N ALA A 242 -11.78 5.42 -9.37
CA ALA A 242 -10.45 5.30 -9.95
C ALA A 242 -10.39 4.34 -11.15
N ASP A 243 -11.42 3.53 -11.37
CA ASP A 243 -11.54 2.68 -12.55
C ASP A 243 -11.97 3.52 -13.77
N THR A 244 -11.02 4.30 -14.29
CA THR A 244 -11.30 5.28 -15.35
C THR A 244 -11.52 4.65 -16.73
N ASN A 245 -11.00 3.45 -16.94
CA ASN A 245 -11.15 2.68 -18.17
C ASN A 245 -12.29 1.65 -18.11
N THR A 246 -13.00 1.57 -16.97
CA THR A 246 -14.18 0.70 -16.74
C THR A 246 -13.92 -0.79 -16.95
N ASN A 247 -12.67 -1.24 -16.68
CA ASN A 247 -12.30 -2.64 -16.85
C ASN A 247 -12.49 -3.49 -15.57
N GLY A 248 -13.08 -2.92 -14.51
CA GLY A 248 -13.31 -3.59 -13.23
C GLY A 248 -12.07 -3.74 -12.36
N LYS A 249 -10.94 -3.13 -12.75
CA LYS A 249 -9.67 -3.16 -12.02
C LYS A 249 -9.25 -1.76 -11.64
N ILE A 250 -8.50 -1.65 -10.56
CA ILE A 250 -7.89 -0.41 -10.13
C ILE A 250 -6.42 -0.68 -9.91
N THR A 251 -5.59 -0.11 -10.75
CA THR A 251 -4.14 -0.15 -10.63
C THR A 251 -3.64 0.89 -9.63
N LEU A 252 -2.38 0.75 -9.19
CA LEU A 252 -1.74 1.76 -8.35
C LEU A 252 -1.71 3.13 -9.05
N GLU A 253 -1.43 3.14 -10.35
CA GLU A 253 -1.41 4.35 -11.15
C GLU A 253 -2.79 5.01 -11.23
N GLU A 254 -3.85 4.26 -11.52
CA GLU A 254 -5.22 4.80 -11.59
C GLU A 254 -5.67 5.37 -10.24
N LEU A 255 -5.39 4.67 -9.14
CA LEU A 255 -5.72 5.19 -7.80
C LEU A 255 -4.93 6.46 -7.47
N TYR A 256 -3.68 6.56 -7.88
CA TYR A 256 -2.85 7.75 -7.72
C TYR A 256 -3.40 8.92 -8.55
N GLN A 257 -3.64 8.72 -9.85
CA GLN A 257 -4.14 9.75 -10.76
C GLN A 257 -5.51 10.30 -10.33
N TYR A 258 -6.36 9.43 -9.80
CA TYR A 258 -7.64 9.82 -9.23
C TYR A 258 -7.48 10.62 -7.93
N SER A 259 -6.72 10.12 -6.97
CA SER A 259 -6.66 10.69 -5.61
C SER A 259 -5.83 11.97 -5.53
N TYR A 260 -4.74 12.08 -6.30
CA TYR A 260 -3.80 13.19 -6.22
C TYR A 260 -4.46 14.57 -6.39
N PRO A 261 -5.18 14.87 -7.49
CA PRO A 261 -5.79 16.18 -7.69
C PRO A 261 -6.89 16.49 -6.68
N LEU A 262 -7.60 15.48 -6.19
CA LEU A 262 -8.69 15.63 -5.25
C LEU A 262 -8.20 15.94 -3.83
N VAL A 263 -7.15 15.27 -3.37
CA VAL A 263 -6.50 15.55 -2.08
C VAL A 263 -5.91 16.95 -2.09
N LEU A 264 -5.17 17.31 -3.13
CA LEU A 264 -4.59 18.66 -3.28
C LEU A 264 -5.67 19.73 -3.26
N LYS A 265 -6.73 19.58 -4.04
CA LYS A 265 -7.86 20.52 -4.08
C LYS A 265 -8.55 20.65 -2.72
N ALA A 266 -8.78 19.54 -2.04
CA ALA A 266 -9.43 19.55 -0.73
C ALA A 266 -8.56 20.22 0.35
N ALA A 267 -7.25 19.98 0.36
CA ALA A 267 -6.32 20.67 1.26
C ALA A 267 -6.25 22.17 0.95
N SER A 268 -6.14 22.55 -0.32
CA SER A 268 -6.04 23.95 -0.78
C SER A 268 -7.28 24.78 -0.41
N SER A 269 -8.47 24.16 -0.36
CA SER A 269 -9.69 24.84 0.08
C SER A 269 -9.62 25.37 1.52
N SER A 270 -8.67 24.87 2.31
CA SER A 270 -8.38 25.30 3.68
C SER A 270 -7.02 25.98 3.83
N ASN A 271 -6.46 26.51 2.73
CA ASN A 271 -5.11 27.08 2.68
C ASN A 271 -4.02 26.13 3.18
N LYS A 272 -4.15 24.85 2.87
CA LYS A 272 -3.20 23.80 3.18
C LYS A 272 -2.65 23.18 1.89
N GLU A 273 -1.51 22.53 2.00
CA GLU A 273 -0.89 21.80 0.91
C GLU A 273 -0.72 20.34 1.33
N GLN A 274 -1.19 19.42 0.49
CA GLN A 274 -1.04 17.99 0.70
C GLN A 274 -1.05 17.29 -0.65
N HIS A 275 0.03 16.56 -0.93
CA HIS A 275 0.18 15.77 -2.14
C HIS A 275 0.36 14.31 -1.77
N VAL A 276 -0.51 13.44 -2.23
CA VAL A 276 -0.28 11.99 -2.11
C VAL A 276 0.88 11.57 -2.99
N SER A 277 1.56 10.50 -2.61
CA SER A 277 2.65 9.93 -3.40
C SER A 277 2.60 8.41 -3.40
N VAL A 278 3.21 7.78 -4.40
CA VAL A 278 3.21 6.33 -4.57
C VAL A 278 4.57 5.80 -5.02
N TYR A 279 4.84 4.55 -4.66
CA TYR A 279 5.99 3.80 -5.13
C TYR A 279 5.59 2.35 -5.49
N PRO A 280 6.07 1.80 -6.62
CA PRO A 280 6.74 2.53 -7.72
C PRO A 280 5.76 3.44 -8.47
N LYS A 281 6.26 4.52 -9.08
CA LYS A 281 5.46 5.37 -9.96
C LYS A 281 5.08 4.63 -11.23
N ASN A 282 3.97 5.02 -11.85
CA ASN A 282 3.42 4.46 -13.11
C ASN A 282 3.16 2.95 -13.05
N SER A 283 2.95 2.40 -11.85
CA SER A 283 2.75 0.96 -11.68
C SER A 283 1.36 0.53 -12.15
N GLN A 284 1.34 -0.43 -13.06
CA GLN A 284 0.12 -1.08 -13.55
C GLN A 284 -0.29 -2.28 -12.68
N PHE A 285 0.30 -2.42 -11.48
CA PHE A 285 -0.10 -3.46 -10.55
C PHE A 285 -1.55 -3.25 -10.11
N VAL A 286 -2.36 -4.28 -10.29
CA VAL A 286 -3.79 -4.26 -9.90
C VAL A 286 -3.89 -4.36 -8.38
N LEU A 287 -4.26 -3.26 -7.75
CA LEU A 287 -4.54 -3.20 -6.31
C LEU A 287 -5.88 -3.84 -5.99
N PHE A 288 -6.92 -3.46 -6.72
CA PHE A 288 -8.29 -3.89 -6.46
C PHE A 288 -8.93 -4.40 -7.74
N GLN A 289 -9.80 -5.38 -7.58
CA GLN A 289 -10.55 -5.98 -8.67
C GLN A 289 -11.88 -6.46 -8.12
N LYS A 290 -12.99 -6.10 -8.77
CA LYS A 290 -14.33 -6.61 -8.46
C LYS A 290 -14.52 -8.01 -8.98
#